data_54616ff049954af7c8dbf9122817517b
#
_entry.id   54616ff049954af7c8dbf9122817517b
#
_cell.length_a   1.000
_cell.length_b   1.000
_cell.length_c   1.000
_cell.angle_alpha   90.00
_cell.angle_beta   90.00
_cell.angle_gamma   90.00
#
_symmetry.space_group_name_H-M   'P 1'
#
loop_
_entity.id
_entity.type
_entity.pdbx_description
1 polymer ?
#
loop_
_entity_poly.entity_id
_entity_poly.type
_entity_poly.pdbx_seq_one_letter_code
_entity_poly.pdbx_strand_id
1 'polypeptide(L)'
;MVRIKQGREAGQYAIIIGVLDDQFVLLADGEKRKTNRPKKKNLHHVEMVDYISPEVQNSLLETGRVTNGKLRFAITTFIGKVVTDLKKGDLHDGER
;
A
#
# COMPACT_ATOMS: atom_id res chain seq x y z
N MET A 1 -3.82 -2.43 -1.56
CA MET A 1 -2.73 -2.09 -0.62
C MET A 1 -2.62 -3.14 0.46
N VAL A 2 -1.42 -3.41 0.91
CA VAL A 2 -1.19 -4.37 1.99
C VAL A 2 -0.27 -3.76 3.04
N ARG A 3 -0.34 -4.30 4.26
CA ARG A 3 0.60 -4.01 5.32
C ARG A 3 1.45 -5.27 5.56
N ILE A 4 2.75 -5.09 5.60
CA ILE A 4 3.68 -6.21 5.77
C ILE A 4 3.67 -6.60 7.25
N LYS A 5 3.44 -7.90 7.53
CA LYS A 5 3.32 -8.41 8.89
C LYS A 5 4.63 -8.99 9.42
N GLN A 6 5.49 -9.50 8.55
CA GLN A 6 6.70 -10.22 8.96
C GLN A 6 7.90 -9.75 8.16
N GLY A 7 9.06 -9.82 8.78
CA GLY A 7 10.34 -9.46 8.18
C GLY A 7 10.78 -8.07 8.59
N ARG A 8 11.84 -7.60 7.95
CA ARG A 8 12.44 -6.30 8.27
C ARG A 8 11.50 -5.13 7.99
N GLU A 9 10.58 -5.31 7.06
CA GLU A 9 9.67 -4.25 6.65
C GLU A 9 8.31 -4.36 7.34
N ALA A 10 8.21 -5.15 8.41
CA ALA A 10 6.96 -5.31 9.15
C ALA A 10 6.40 -3.96 9.60
N GLY A 11 5.11 -3.77 9.41
CA GLY A 11 4.43 -2.53 9.73
C GLY A 11 4.38 -1.53 8.59
N GLN A 12 5.14 -1.75 7.52
CA GLN A 12 5.14 -0.85 6.37
C GLN A 12 4.04 -1.22 5.39
N TYR A 13 3.63 -0.25 4.60
CA TYR A 13 2.60 -0.44 3.57
C TYR A 13 3.25 -0.60 2.20
N ALA A 14 2.62 -1.40 1.35
CA ALA A 14 3.05 -1.60 -0.01
C ALA A 14 1.82 -1.87 -0.89
N ILE A 15 2.02 -1.86 -2.20
CA ILE A 15 0.94 -2.10 -3.15
C ILE A 15 1.28 -3.32 -3.97
N ILE A 16 0.30 -4.21 -4.15
CA ILE A 16 0.46 -5.37 -5.01
C ILE A 16 0.43 -4.88 -6.46
N ILE A 17 1.54 -5.07 -7.16
CA ILE A 17 1.64 -4.69 -8.57
C ILE A 17 1.69 -5.89 -9.50
N GLY A 18 1.71 -7.09 -8.96
CA GLY A 18 1.66 -8.31 -9.75
C GLY A 18 1.33 -9.50 -8.90
N VAL A 19 0.74 -10.51 -9.52
CA VAL A 19 0.40 -11.78 -8.87
C VAL A 19 1.15 -12.88 -9.59
N LEU A 20 1.99 -13.61 -8.86
CA LEU A 20 2.79 -14.69 -9.44
C LEU A 20 2.00 -15.99 -9.46
N ASP A 21 1.32 -16.29 -8.35
CA ASP A 21 0.47 -17.46 -8.21
C ASP A 21 -0.47 -17.23 -7.02
N ASP A 22 -1.09 -18.29 -6.52
CA ASP A 22 -2.04 -18.20 -5.41
C ASP A 22 -1.38 -17.96 -4.05
N GLN A 23 -0.05 -18.01 -3.97
CA GLN A 23 0.70 -17.83 -2.73
C GLN A 23 1.60 -16.60 -2.73
N PHE A 24 2.08 -16.16 -3.89
CA PHE A 24 3.08 -15.11 -3.99
C PHE A 24 2.61 -13.94 -4.84
N VAL A 25 2.95 -12.76 -4.36
CA VAL A 25 2.67 -11.51 -5.06
C VAL A 25 3.92 -10.67 -5.16
N LEU A 26 3.88 -9.68 -6.05
CA LEU A 26 4.94 -8.68 -6.18
C LEU A 26 4.46 -7.38 -5.55
N LEU A 27 5.27 -6.86 -4.64
CA LEU A 27 4.98 -5.63 -3.91
C LEU A 27 5.94 -4.52 -4.30
N ALA A 28 5.44 -3.30 -4.34
CA ALA A 28 6.26 -2.11 -4.51
C ALA A 28 5.64 -0.95 -3.75
N ASP A 29 6.48 -0.01 -3.32
CA ASP A 29 6.02 1.20 -2.64
C ASP A 29 6.46 2.47 -3.36
N GLY A 30 7.25 2.34 -4.42
CA GLY A 30 7.74 3.46 -5.20
C GLY A 30 8.96 4.14 -4.63
N GLU A 31 9.45 3.72 -3.48
CA GLU A 31 10.61 4.32 -2.82
C GLU A 31 11.67 3.29 -2.50
N LYS A 32 11.47 2.45 -1.49
CA LYS A 32 12.40 1.38 -1.16
C LYS A 32 12.30 0.22 -2.15
N ARG A 33 11.09 -0.08 -2.59
CA ARG A 33 10.82 -1.11 -3.58
C ARG A 33 10.17 -0.47 -4.78
N LYS A 34 10.97 -0.23 -5.81
CA LYS A 34 10.51 0.41 -7.04
C LYS A 34 9.85 -0.58 -7.97
N THR A 35 9.07 -0.07 -8.91
CA THR A 35 8.32 -0.92 -9.83
C THR A 35 9.19 -1.82 -10.69
N ASN A 36 10.42 -1.41 -10.97
CA ASN A 36 11.37 -2.22 -11.76
C ASN A 36 12.08 -3.29 -10.93
N ARG A 37 11.94 -3.26 -9.61
CA ARG A 37 12.50 -4.27 -8.70
C ARG A 37 11.53 -4.56 -7.58
N PRO A 38 10.34 -5.06 -7.89
CA PRO A 38 9.35 -5.35 -6.87
C PRO A 38 9.83 -6.50 -5.99
N LYS A 39 9.29 -6.56 -4.78
CA LYS A 39 9.61 -7.63 -3.85
C LYS A 39 8.59 -8.75 -3.96
N LYS A 40 9.09 -9.97 -4.12
CA LYS A 40 8.26 -11.17 -4.02
C LYS A 40 7.93 -11.41 -2.55
N LYS A 41 6.65 -11.58 -2.23
CA LYS A 41 6.22 -11.79 -0.86
C LYS A 41 5.10 -12.82 -0.82
N ASN A 42 5.13 -13.67 0.21
CA ASN A 42 4.06 -14.62 0.45
C ASN A 42 2.83 -13.89 1.00
N LEU A 43 1.66 -14.24 0.50
CA LEU A 43 0.41 -13.63 0.95
C LEU A 43 0.17 -13.81 2.45
N HIS A 44 0.67 -14.88 3.04
CA HIS A 44 0.53 -15.10 4.48
C HIS A 44 1.32 -14.10 5.32
N HIS A 45 2.28 -13.42 4.72
CA HIS A 45 3.12 -12.45 5.42
C HIS A 45 2.63 -11.02 5.28
N VAL A 46 1.47 -10.82 4.67
CA VAL A 46 0.89 -9.50 4.49
C VAL A 46 -0.56 -9.50 4.94
N GLU A 47 -1.01 -8.32 5.33
CA GLU A 47 -2.40 -8.10 5.72
C GLU A 47 -3.05 -7.20 4.67
N MET A 48 -4.18 -7.64 4.14
CA MET A 48 -4.91 -6.83 3.16
C MET A 48 -5.49 -5.60 3.83
N VAL A 49 -5.29 -4.46 3.21
CA VAL A 49 -5.82 -3.18 3.69
C VAL A 49 -6.98 -2.79 2.78
N ASP A 50 -8.09 -2.43 3.38
CA ASP A 50 -9.31 -2.06 2.66
C ASP A 50 -9.17 -0.64 2.10
N TYR A 51 -8.27 -0.49 1.15
CA TYR A 51 -8.05 0.78 0.46
C TYR A 51 -7.54 0.51 -0.94
N ILE A 52 -8.17 1.11 -1.93
CA ILE A 52 -7.76 1.03 -3.32
C ILE A 52 -7.54 2.46 -3.81
N SER A 53 -6.32 2.74 -4.29
CA SER A 53 -6.02 4.04 -4.87
C SER A 53 -6.60 4.13 -6.29
N PRO A 54 -7.48 5.07 -6.57
CA PRO A 54 -8.03 5.22 -7.93
C PRO A 54 -6.95 5.46 -8.97
N GLU A 55 -5.92 6.24 -8.65
CA GLU A 55 -4.84 6.54 -9.57
C GLU A 55 -4.07 5.30 -9.95
N VAL A 56 -3.74 4.46 -8.97
CA VAL A 56 -3.02 3.21 -9.21
C VAL A 56 -3.90 2.26 -10.01
N GLN A 57 -5.16 2.09 -9.61
CA GLN A 57 -6.10 1.21 -10.28
C GLN A 57 -6.28 1.59 -11.74
N ASN A 58 -6.53 2.87 -12.01
CA ASN A 58 -6.71 3.36 -13.37
C ASN A 58 -5.45 3.15 -14.23
N SER A 59 -4.29 3.41 -13.64
CA SER A 59 -3.03 3.23 -14.35
C SER A 59 -2.81 1.78 -14.75
N LEU A 60 -3.10 0.85 -13.84
CA LEU A 60 -2.97 -0.59 -14.13
C LEU A 60 -3.99 -1.06 -15.16
N LEU A 61 -5.21 -0.54 -15.10
CA LEU A 61 -6.26 -0.90 -16.07
C LEU A 61 -5.95 -0.36 -17.47
N GLU A 62 -5.44 0.85 -17.56
CA GLU A 62 -5.18 1.50 -18.85
C GLU A 62 -3.91 1.01 -19.52
N THR A 63 -2.83 0.84 -18.77
CA THR A 63 -1.51 0.55 -19.33
C THR A 63 -0.89 -0.73 -18.81
N GLY A 64 -1.47 -1.33 -17.77
CA GLY A 64 -0.87 -2.49 -17.09
C GLY A 64 0.35 -2.11 -16.26
N ARG A 65 0.65 -0.83 -16.11
CA ARG A 65 1.81 -0.34 -15.39
C ARG A 65 1.44 0.77 -14.44
N VAL A 66 2.31 1.00 -13.46
CA VAL A 66 2.17 2.10 -12.52
C VAL A 66 3.55 2.66 -12.24
N THR A 67 3.63 3.98 -12.07
CA THR A 67 4.91 4.66 -11.80
C THR A 67 5.21 4.64 -10.30
N ASN A 68 6.49 4.76 -9.97
CA ASN A 68 6.92 4.89 -8.57
C ASN A 68 6.27 6.08 -7.88
N GLY A 69 6.14 7.19 -8.61
CA GLY A 69 5.49 8.38 -8.08
C GLY A 69 4.05 8.14 -7.68
N LYS A 70 3.30 7.41 -8.50
CA LYS A 70 1.91 7.07 -8.18
C LYS A 70 1.81 6.16 -6.97
N LEU A 71 2.72 5.21 -6.84
CA LEU A 71 2.76 4.33 -5.66
C LEU A 71 3.02 5.13 -4.39
N ARG A 72 4.03 5.99 -4.41
CA ARG A 72 4.33 6.85 -3.25
C ARG A 72 3.15 7.73 -2.89
N PHE A 73 2.53 8.33 -3.89
CA PHE A 73 1.37 9.18 -3.69
C PHE A 73 0.23 8.41 -3.02
N ALA A 74 -0.07 7.22 -3.51
CA ALA A 74 -1.13 6.39 -2.97
C ALA A 74 -0.88 6.04 -1.49
N ILE A 75 0.33 5.62 -1.17
CA ILE A 75 0.68 5.25 0.20
C ILE A 75 0.68 6.47 1.11
N THR A 76 1.25 7.57 0.67
CA THR A 76 1.27 8.82 1.44
C THR A 76 -0.14 9.33 1.70
N THR A 77 -0.99 9.28 0.69
CA THR A 77 -2.39 9.70 0.83
C THR A 77 -3.13 8.83 1.82
N PHE A 78 -2.93 7.52 1.76
CA PHE A 78 -3.56 6.60 2.69
C PHE A 78 -3.12 6.87 4.13
N ILE A 79 -1.82 6.99 4.35
CA ILE A 79 -1.28 7.25 5.69
C ILE A 79 -1.79 8.57 6.23
N GLY A 80 -1.82 9.61 5.40
CA GLY A 80 -2.35 10.91 5.79
C GLY A 80 -3.81 10.85 6.17
N LYS A 81 -4.60 10.08 5.43
CA LYS A 81 -6.02 9.91 5.74
C LYS A 81 -6.23 9.21 7.07
N VAL A 82 -5.48 8.15 7.34
CA VAL A 82 -5.58 7.42 8.60
C VAL A 82 -5.22 8.32 9.78
N VAL A 83 -4.13 9.09 9.67
CA VAL A 83 -3.72 10.02 10.72
C VAL A 83 -4.79 11.09 10.94
N THR A 84 -5.37 11.63 9.86
CA THR A 84 -6.43 12.63 9.98
C THR A 84 -7.66 12.07 10.69
N ASP A 85 -8.06 10.87 10.35
CA ASP A 85 -9.21 10.22 10.97
C ASP A 85 -8.96 9.98 12.46
N LEU A 86 -7.74 9.56 12.82
CA LEU A 86 -7.36 9.38 14.21
C LEU A 86 -7.41 10.70 14.98
N LYS A 87 -6.91 11.77 14.38
CA LYS A 87 -6.95 13.10 15.00
C LYS A 87 -8.37 13.58 15.23
N LYS A 88 -9.26 13.33 14.28
CA LYS A 88 -10.67 13.67 14.43
C LYS A 88 -11.28 12.92 15.60
N GLY A 89 -10.96 11.63 15.72
CA GLY A 89 -11.44 10.83 16.83
C GLY A 89 -10.97 11.37 18.17
N ASP A 90 -9.68 11.70 18.26
CA ASP A 90 -9.10 12.25 19.47
C ASP A 90 -9.73 13.57 19.86
N LEU A 91 -9.89 14.48 18.89
CA LEU A 91 -10.54 15.77 19.15
C LEU A 91 -11.97 15.59 19.62
N HIS A 92 -12.69 14.68 19.01
CA HIS A 92 -14.06 14.39 19.38
C HIS A 92 -14.13 13.87 20.81
N ASP A 93 -13.24 12.96 21.16
CA ASP A 93 -13.17 12.42 22.51
C ASP A 93 -12.78 13.48 23.52
N GLY A 94 -11.91 14.39 23.15
CA GLY A 94 -11.46 15.46 24.02
C GLY A 94 -12.54 16.45 24.40
N GLU A 95 -13.59 16.54 23.61
CA GLU A 95 -14.70 17.43 23.87
C GLU A 95 -15.66 16.92 24.94
N ARG A 96 -15.51 15.69 25.30
CA ARG A 96 -16.38 15.06 26.31
C ARG A 96 -15.81 15.22 27.71
#